data_a7982b79833fd4503a84019187e6cf6f
#
_entry.id   a7982b79833fd4503a84019187e6cf6f
#
_cell.length_a   1.000
_cell.length_b   1.000
_cell.length_c   1.000
_cell.angle_alpha   90.00
_cell.angle_beta   90.00
_cell.angle_gamma   90.00
#
_symmetry.space_group_name_H-M   'P 1'
#
loop_
_entity.id
_entity.type
_entity.pdbx_description
1 polymer ?
#
loop_
_entity_poly.entity_id
_entity_poly.type
_entity_poly.pdbx_seq_one_letter_code
_entity_poly.pdbx_strand_id
1 'polypeptide(L)'
;MSSATSEKTTPTATTAAKTATTATTDPAPAGTGRAGGQGGTSRASAADGRIPLRSHLRHTSALVRRNLLWIRQDPESMFDAVLFPIVFTLLFVYVFGGSIGQSLGGGQEAYVQYIVPGLMAMMGMNMAMGVGTGFNQDFNTGVMDRFRSLPIGRGSVLFAKIAVEVLRMLIATAILLVVGVLVGFDITNWPGLFAAVGLAVLFGSALMWIFITLGVAMKNAQSVQAMGFLVLMPLQFGSSIFAPTQSMPGWLQTFTSVNPLSSLADAARGLMVGGPVADDLWLTVAWSVGITAVMAPVAIHRFRTKS
;
A
#
# COMPACT_ATOMS: atom_id res chain seq x y z
N MET A 1 -32.71 -57.69 -2.90
CA MET A 1 -33.93 -57.34 -3.60
C MET A 1 -33.77 -55.86 -3.94
N SER A 2 -33.57 -55.63 -5.03
CA SER A 2 -34.07 -55.27 -6.34
C SER A 2 -33.47 -53.89 -6.71
N SER A 3 -32.56 -53.91 -7.60
CA SER A 3 -32.53 -53.72 -9.06
C SER A 3 -32.85 -52.30 -9.53
N ALA A 4 -31.84 -51.73 -10.12
CA ALA A 4 -31.73 -51.21 -11.51
C ALA A 4 -32.60 -49.96 -11.79
N THR A 5 -32.09 -48.96 -12.49
CA THR A 5 -31.77 -48.99 -13.90
C THR A 5 -31.04 -47.69 -14.29
N SER A 6 -29.98 -47.84 -15.00
CA SER A 6 -29.30 -47.06 -16.00
C SER A 6 -30.25 -46.25 -16.92
N GLU A 7 -29.91 -44.99 -17.18
CA GLU A 7 -30.18 -44.44 -18.52
C GLU A 7 -29.08 -43.44 -18.95
N LYS A 8 -28.48 -43.83 -20.02
CA LYS A 8 -27.38 -43.28 -20.79
C LYS A 8 -27.99 -42.53 -21.95
N THR A 9 -27.74 -41.26 -22.11
CA THR A 9 -28.02 -40.59 -23.39
C THR A 9 -26.90 -39.65 -23.75
N THR A 10 -26.15 -40.07 -24.73
CA THR A 10 -25.18 -39.32 -25.54
C THR A 10 -25.85 -39.02 -26.90
N PRO A 11 -25.22 -38.35 -27.84
CA PRO A 11 -25.23 -36.94 -28.14
C PRO A 11 -25.84 -36.65 -29.51
N THR A 12 -26.04 -35.38 -29.82
CA THR A 12 -26.34 -35.07 -31.24
C THR A 12 -25.44 -33.92 -31.69
N ALA A 13 -24.51 -34.25 -32.53
CA ALA A 13 -23.78 -33.35 -33.39
C ALA A 13 -24.72 -32.75 -34.45
N THR A 14 -24.64 -31.47 -34.71
CA THR A 14 -25.19 -30.86 -35.91
C THR A 14 -24.12 -29.99 -36.55
N THR A 15 -23.67 -30.51 -37.68
CA THR A 15 -22.87 -29.90 -38.75
C THR A 15 -23.77 -28.98 -39.58
N ALA A 16 -23.27 -27.82 -39.96
CA ALA A 16 -23.53 -27.10 -41.22
C ALA A 16 -23.13 -25.61 -40.99
N ALA A 17 -22.63 -24.87 -41.88
CA ALA A 17 -22.19 -25.00 -43.28
C ALA A 17 -21.40 -23.72 -43.61
N LYS A 18 -20.37 -23.90 -44.23
CA LYS A 18 -19.55 -23.10 -45.11
C LYS A 18 -20.41 -22.16 -46.00
N THR A 19 -20.12 -20.85 -45.98
CA THR A 19 -20.41 -20.00 -47.15
C THR A 19 -19.21 -19.10 -47.42
N ALA A 20 -18.59 -19.42 -48.48
CA ALA A 20 -17.57 -18.59 -49.15
C ALA A 20 -18.33 -17.58 -50.05
N THR A 21 -17.91 -16.33 -50.01
CA THR A 21 -18.25 -15.39 -51.07
C THR A 21 -16.98 -14.72 -51.56
N THR A 22 -16.81 -14.87 -52.81
CA THR A 22 -15.77 -14.54 -53.75
C THR A 22 -15.46 -13.05 -53.86
N ALA A 23 -14.23 -12.82 -54.19
CA ALA A 23 -13.57 -11.58 -54.63
C ALA A 23 -14.31 -10.83 -55.74
N THR A 24 -14.18 -9.52 -55.70
CA THR A 24 -14.21 -8.72 -56.93
C THR A 24 -13.13 -7.66 -56.85
N THR A 25 -12.16 -7.82 -57.65
CA THR A 25 -11.15 -6.89 -58.12
C THR A 25 -11.81 -5.80 -58.96
N ASP A 26 -11.45 -4.54 -58.77
CA ASP A 26 -11.31 -3.60 -59.86
C ASP A 26 -10.38 -2.41 -59.53
N PRO A 27 -9.77 -1.77 -60.54
CA PRO A 27 -8.42 -1.25 -60.44
C PRO A 27 -8.37 0.29 -60.28
N ALA A 28 -7.16 0.75 -59.96
CA ALA A 28 -6.74 2.14 -59.85
C ALA A 28 -6.92 2.94 -61.14
N PRO A 29 -6.96 4.27 -61.02
CA PRO A 29 -6.36 5.13 -62.01
C PRO A 29 -5.13 5.88 -61.46
N ALA A 30 -4.10 5.84 -62.28
CA ALA A 30 -2.92 6.67 -62.22
C ALA A 30 -3.24 8.13 -62.42
N GLY A 31 -2.64 8.98 -61.60
CA GLY A 31 -2.68 10.44 -61.77
C GLY A 31 -1.32 11.04 -61.44
N THR A 32 -0.61 11.35 -62.50
CA THR A 32 0.68 12.02 -62.57
C THR A 32 0.64 13.42 -61.94
N GLY A 33 1.74 13.80 -61.28
CA GLY A 33 2.09 15.20 -61.40
C GLY A 33 2.77 15.89 -60.22
N ARG A 34 4.04 16.00 -60.35
CA ARG A 34 4.88 17.18 -60.12
C ARG A 34 5.60 17.41 -58.82
N ALA A 35 6.85 17.35 -59.02
CA ALA A 35 7.98 17.81 -58.23
C ALA A 35 7.83 19.22 -57.63
N GLY A 36 8.42 19.41 -56.45
CA GLY A 36 8.67 20.68 -55.86
C GLY A 36 9.43 20.48 -54.56
N GLY A 37 10.75 20.58 -54.67
CA GLY A 37 11.73 20.38 -53.63
C GLY A 37 11.63 21.40 -52.51
N GLN A 38 12.19 20.98 -51.42
CA GLN A 38 13.22 21.76 -50.70
C GLN A 38 13.62 20.94 -49.48
N GLY A 39 14.89 20.66 -49.46
CA GLY A 39 15.60 20.02 -48.38
C GLY A 39 15.54 20.82 -47.09
N GLY A 40 15.10 20.17 -46.07
CA GLY A 40 15.28 20.55 -44.72
C GLY A 40 15.78 19.33 -43.99
N THR A 41 17.08 19.09 -44.02
CA THR A 41 17.75 18.12 -43.14
C THR A 41 17.63 18.59 -41.71
N SER A 42 16.49 18.36 -41.11
CA SER A 42 16.37 18.44 -39.66
C SER A 42 17.19 17.29 -39.10
N ARG A 43 18.44 17.57 -38.74
CA ARG A 43 19.25 16.76 -37.84
C ARG A 43 18.42 16.54 -36.58
N ALA A 44 17.81 15.37 -36.48
CA ALA A 44 17.34 14.86 -35.22
C ALA A 44 18.57 14.72 -34.33
N SER A 45 18.78 15.74 -33.52
CA SER A 45 19.69 15.71 -32.40
C SER A 45 19.27 14.51 -31.56
N ALA A 46 20.16 13.51 -31.48
CA ALA A 46 20.08 12.44 -30.51
C ALA A 46 20.17 13.10 -29.14
N ALA A 47 19.03 13.52 -28.61
CA ALA A 47 18.93 14.06 -27.28
C ALA A 47 19.20 12.92 -26.31
N ASP A 48 20.33 13.06 -25.67
CA ASP A 48 20.79 12.40 -24.47
C ASP A 48 19.61 11.92 -23.63
N GLY A 49 19.52 10.59 -23.39
CA GLY A 49 18.39 9.92 -22.73
C GLY A 49 18.19 10.24 -21.25
N ARG A 50 18.48 11.47 -20.85
CA ARG A 50 18.18 12.02 -19.53
C ARG A 50 16.85 12.73 -19.58
N ILE A 51 15.80 12.02 -19.22
CA ILE A 51 14.47 12.61 -19.00
C ILE A 51 14.62 13.66 -17.89
N PRO A 52 14.35 14.95 -18.13
CA PRO A 52 14.53 15.99 -17.11
C PRO A 52 13.62 15.75 -15.91
N LEU A 53 14.11 15.99 -14.70
CA LEU A 53 13.41 15.80 -13.42
C LEU A 53 11.99 16.39 -13.43
N ARG A 54 11.79 17.50 -14.15
CA ARG A 54 10.49 18.17 -14.33
C ARG A 54 9.46 17.32 -15.08
N SER A 55 9.88 16.46 -16.02
CA SER A 55 8.97 15.54 -16.71
C SER A 55 8.55 14.39 -15.81
N HIS A 56 9.44 13.90 -14.95
CA HIS A 56 9.09 12.91 -13.93
C HIS A 56 8.04 13.46 -12.96
N LEU A 57 8.18 14.69 -12.49
CA LEU A 57 7.20 15.33 -11.61
C LEU A 57 5.84 15.54 -12.31
N ARG A 58 5.80 15.95 -13.57
CA ARG A 58 4.56 16.08 -14.34
C ARG A 58 3.88 14.73 -14.60
N HIS A 59 4.65 13.69 -14.91
CA HIS A 59 4.11 12.34 -15.10
C HIS A 59 3.62 11.76 -13.80
N THR A 60 4.35 11.97 -12.68
CA THR A 60 3.93 11.53 -11.35
C THR A 60 2.66 12.26 -10.91
N SER A 61 2.55 13.59 -11.12
CA SER A 61 1.35 14.35 -10.75
C SER A 61 0.12 13.95 -11.57
N ALA A 62 0.28 13.65 -12.86
CA ALA A 62 -0.80 13.17 -13.72
C ALA A 62 -1.26 11.75 -13.30
N LEU A 63 -0.32 10.88 -12.90
CA LEU A 63 -0.61 9.54 -12.37
C LEU A 63 -1.26 9.61 -10.99
N VAL A 64 -0.79 10.49 -10.11
CA VAL A 64 -1.41 10.74 -8.80
C VAL A 64 -2.84 11.26 -8.97
N ARG A 65 -3.09 12.24 -9.85
CA ARG A 65 -4.43 12.75 -10.13
C ARG A 65 -5.35 11.66 -10.71
N ARG A 66 -4.86 10.83 -11.62
CA ARG A 66 -5.60 9.70 -12.16
C ARG A 66 -5.95 8.68 -11.07
N ASN A 67 -5.00 8.36 -10.19
CA ASN A 67 -5.20 7.44 -9.09
C ASN A 67 -6.09 8.04 -7.98
N LEU A 68 -6.11 9.37 -7.80
CA LEU A 68 -7.09 10.04 -6.93
C LEU A 68 -8.52 9.87 -7.44
N LEU A 69 -8.73 9.91 -8.75
CA LEU A 69 -10.02 9.63 -9.36
C LEU A 69 -10.41 8.15 -9.21
N TRP A 70 -9.41 7.24 -9.20
CA TRP A 70 -9.60 5.82 -8.93
C TRP A 70 -10.00 5.53 -7.47
N ILE A 71 -9.46 6.27 -6.51
CA ILE A 71 -9.88 6.21 -5.09
C ILE A 71 -11.40 6.43 -4.98
N ARG A 72 -11.95 7.31 -5.80
CA ARG A 72 -13.40 7.58 -5.86
C ARG A 72 -14.21 6.45 -6.57
N GLN A 73 -13.53 5.59 -7.34
CA GLN A 73 -14.13 4.49 -8.10
C GLN A 73 -13.99 3.13 -7.40
N ASP A 74 -13.20 3.05 -6.31
CA ASP A 74 -13.04 1.87 -5.48
C ASP A 74 -13.60 2.13 -4.06
N PRO A 75 -14.94 2.06 -3.91
CA PRO A 75 -15.60 2.34 -2.64
C PRO A 75 -15.24 1.31 -1.56
N GLU A 76 -14.88 0.09 -1.94
CA GLU A 76 -14.53 -0.98 -1.00
C GLU A 76 -13.24 -0.67 -0.25
N SER A 77 -12.20 -0.24 -0.95
CA SER A 77 -10.92 0.13 -0.32
C SER A 77 -10.99 1.45 0.47
N MET A 78 -11.91 2.36 0.09
CA MET A 78 -12.18 3.57 0.88
C MET A 78 -12.96 3.26 2.14
N PHE A 79 -13.89 2.30 2.07
CA PHE A 79 -14.64 1.84 3.22
C PHE A 79 -13.71 1.30 4.31
N ASP A 80 -12.73 0.47 3.93
CA ASP A 80 -11.72 -0.04 4.85
C ASP A 80 -10.87 1.08 5.47
N ALA A 81 -10.44 2.05 4.66
CA ALA A 81 -9.62 3.18 5.14
C ALA A 81 -10.37 4.09 6.11
N VAL A 82 -11.71 4.15 6.03
CA VAL A 82 -12.57 4.95 6.90
C VAL A 82 -13.07 4.14 8.09
N LEU A 83 -13.59 2.95 7.83
CA LEU A 83 -14.25 2.14 8.86
C LEU A 83 -13.26 1.56 9.86
N PHE A 84 -12.10 1.09 9.38
CA PHE A 84 -11.10 0.47 10.23
C PHE A 84 -10.64 1.39 11.39
N PRO A 85 -10.17 2.64 11.15
CA PRO A 85 -9.79 3.52 12.24
C PRO A 85 -10.94 3.84 13.20
N ILE A 86 -12.16 3.98 12.70
CA ILE A 86 -13.33 4.26 13.54
C ILE A 86 -13.63 3.08 14.46
N VAL A 87 -13.81 1.89 13.87
CA VAL A 87 -14.19 0.69 14.62
C VAL A 87 -13.10 0.30 15.61
N PHE A 88 -11.85 0.31 15.21
CA PHE A 88 -10.75 -0.07 16.10
C PHE A 88 -10.56 0.92 17.24
N THR A 89 -10.62 2.23 16.97
CA THR A 89 -10.54 3.23 18.03
C THR A 89 -11.66 3.06 19.05
N LEU A 90 -12.92 2.96 18.60
CA LEU A 90 -14.04 2.77 19.49
C LEU A 90 -13.96 1.46 20.25
N LEU A 91 -13.62 0.37 19.57
CA LEU A 91 -13.47 -0.94 20.19
C LEU A 91 -12.41 -0.93 21.28
N PHE A 92 -11.22 -0.45 21.00
CA PHE A 92 -10.15 -0.44 21.99
C PHE A 92 -10.47 0.49 23.15
N VAL A 93 -10.99 1.68 22.90
CA VAL A 93 -11.30 2.65 23.95
C VAL A 93 -12.44 2.17 24.86
N TYR A 94 -13.52 1.63 24.31
CA TYR A 94 -14.68 1.23 25.12
C TYR A 94 -14.55 -0.17 25.74
N VAL A 95 -13.85 -1.11 25.07
CA VAL A 95 -13.68 -2.47 25.60
C VAL A 95 -12.51 -2.54 26.58
N PHE A 96 -11.39 -1.91 26.24
CA PHE A 96 -10.15 -2.02 27.03
C PHE A 96 -9.83 -0.78 27.88
N GLY A 97 -10.48 0.37 27.59
CA GLY A 97 -10.20 1.64 28.26
C GLY A 97 -10.38 1.59 29.76
N GLY A 98 -11.39 0.85 30.26
CA GLY A 98 -11.62 0.70 31.69
C GLY A 98 -10.53 -0.09 32.40
N SER A 99 -10.17 -1.27 31.87
CA SER A 99 -9.23 -2.19 32.51
C SER A 99 -7.76 -1.75 32.36
N ILE A 100 -7.34 -1.39 31.15
CA ILE A 100 -5.96 -0.97 30.91
C ILE A 100 -5.75 0.47 31.39
N GLY A 101 -6.75 1.34 31.26
CA GLY A 101 -6.69 2.71 31.74
C GLY A 101 -6.48 2.83 33.26
N GLN A 102 -7.04 1.91 34.05
CA GLN A 102 -6.78 1.85 35.50
C GLN A 102 -5.31 1.53 35.78
N SER A 103 -4.69 0.63 35.03
CA SER A 103 -3.25 0.32 35.18
C SER A 103 -2.34 1.50 34.79
N LEU A 104 -2.84 2.43 33.96
CA LEU A 104 -2.17 3.68 33.60
C LEU A 104 -2.40 4.81 34.61
N GLY A 105 -3.25 4.59 35.63
CA GLY A 105 -3.54 5.55 36.72
C GLY A 105 -4.52 6.66 36.36
N GLY A 106 -5.15 6.68 35.18
CA GLY A 106 -6.06 7.74 34.75
C GLY A 106 -7.37 7.26 34.11
N GLY A 107 -7.66 5.96 34.22
CA GLY A 107 -8.89 5.40 33.65
C GLY A 107 -8.94 5.48 32.11
N GLN A 108 -10.15 5.58 31.58
CA GLN A 108 -10.37 5.56 30.13
C GLN A 108 -9.65 6.73 29.41
N GLU A 109 -9.59 7.91 30.01
CA GLU A 109 -8.92 9.08 29.44
C GLU A 109 -7.42 8.82 29.23
N ALA A 110 -6.73 8.25 30.23
CA ALA A 110 -5.32 7.88 30.10
C ALA A 110 -5.10 6.84 28.99
N TYR A 111 -6.05 5.91 28.84
CA TYR A 111 -5.95 4.91 27.78
C TYR A 111 -6.15 5.50 26.39
N VAL A 112 -7.03 6.49 26.22
CA VAL A 112 -7.21 7.20 24.93
C VAL A 112 -5.90 7.89 24.52
N GLN A 113 -5.22 8.57 25.45
CA GLN A 113 -3.92 9.20 25.20
C GLN A 113 -2.85 8.16 24.83
N TYR A 114 -2.96 6.97 25.36
CA TYR A 114 -2.04 5.87 25.10
C TYR A 114 -2.28 5.19 23.74
N ILE A 115 -3.54 4.85 23.42
CA ILE A 115 -3.88 3.97 22.29
C ILE A 115 -3.89 4.69 20.95
N VAL A 116 -4.28 5.97 20.86
CA VAL A 116 -4.42 6.70 19.59
C VAL A 116 -3.10 6.77 18.82
N PRO A 117 -1.94 7.15 19.42
CA PRO A 117 -0.65 7.10 18.75
C PRO A 117 -0.24 5.66 18.36
N GLY A 118 -0.58 4.68 19.19
CA GLY A 118 -0.34 3.27 18.88
C GLY A 118 -1.13 2.78 17.66
N LEU A 119 -2.42 3.13 17.58
CA LEU A 119 -3.25 2.79 16.41
C LEU A 119 -2.74 3.46 15.13
N MET A 120 -2.15 4.65 15.22
CA MET A 120 -1.52 5.30 14.07
C MET A 120 -0.35 4.48 13.52
N ALA A 121 0.48 3.89 14.39
CA ALA A 121 1.54 2.96 13.98
C ALA A 121 0.97 1.72 13.27
N MET A 122 -0.11 1.16 13.78
CA MET A 122 -0.81 0.02 13.20
C MET A 122 -1.40 0.32 11.81
N MET A 123 -1.89 1.54 11.57
CA MET A 123 -2.42 1.96 10.27
C MET A 123 -1.38 1.79 9.15
N GLY A 124 -0.16 2.28 9.36
CA GLY A 124 0.92 2.18 8.39
C GLY A 124 1.23 0.74 7.98
N MET A 125 1.17 -0.17 8.94
CA MET A 125 1.41 -1.60 8.72
C MET A 125 0.31 -2.26 7.88
N ASN A 126 -0.96 -2.00 8.18
CA ASN A 126 -2.08 -2.56 7.43
C ASN A 126 -2.12 -2.04 5.98
N MET A 127 -1.84 -0.75 5.78
CA MET A 127 -1.73 -0.16 4.44
C MET A 127 -0.57 -0.76 3.65
N ALA A 128 0.57 -1.05 4.29
CA ALA A 128 1.69 -1.71 3.63
C ALA A 128 1.33 -3.11 3.10
N MET A 129 0.57 -3.90 3.88
CA MET A 129 0.08 -5.21 3.44
C MET A 129 -0.87 -5.08 2.23
N GLY A 130 -1.76 -4.08 2.23
CA GLY A 130 -2.65 -3.77 1.11
C GLY A 130 -1.90 -3.47 -0.19
N VAL A 131 -0.78 -2.74 -0.10
CA VAL A 131 0.11 -2.52 -1.27
C VAL A 131 0.61 -3.82 -1.86
N GLY A 132 1.07 -4.75 -1.03
CA GLY A 132 1.59 -6.04 -1.49
C GLY A 132 0.55 -6.90 -2.19
N THR A 133 -0.65 -6.99 -1.63
CA THR A 133 -1.76 -7.75 -2.23
C THR A 133 -2.23 -7.13 -3.53
N GLY A 134 -2.45 -5.82 -3.55
CA GLY A 134 -2.84 -5.11 -4.76
C GLY A 134 -1.77 -5.16 -5.86
N PHE A 135 -0.49 -5.14 -5.49
CA PHE A 135 0.60 -5.29 -6.45
C PHE A 135 0.63 -6.69 -7.08
N ASN A 136 0.40 -7.73 -6.27
CA ASN A 136 0.29 -9.10 -6.78
C ASN A 136 -0.91 -9.27 -7.72
N GLN A 137 -2.06 -8.66 -7.41
CA GLN A 137 -3.24 -8.67 -8.30
C GLN A 137 -2.93 -7.99 -9.63
N ASP A 138 -2.28 -6.82 -9.64
CA ASP A 138 -1.89 -6.10 -10.85
C ASP A 138 -0.97 -6.96 -11.76
N PHE A 139 -0.09 -7.78 -11.14
CA PHE A 139 0.73 -8.73 -11.88
C PHE A 139 -0.08 -9.84 -12.53
N ASN A 140 -1.02 -10.42 -11.78
CA ASN A 140 -1.81 -11.58 -12.25
C ASN A 140 -2.87 -11.19 -13.28
N THR A 141 -3.32 -9.93 -13.29
CA THR A 141 -4.33 -9.42 -14.24
C THR A 141 -3.73 -8.85 -15.53
N GLY A 142 -2.40 -8.91 -15.71
CA GLY A 142 -1.73 -8.43 -16.92
C GLY A 142 -1.69 -6.90 -17.05
N VAL A 143 -2.10 -6.16 -16.02
CA VAL A 143 -1.99 -4.68 -15.99
C VAL A 143 -0.54 -4.24 -16.16
N MET A 144 0.40 -5.03 -15.64
CA MET A 144 1.83 -4.78 -15.76
C MET A 144 2.34 -4.89 -17.22
N ASP A 145 1.76 -5.75 -18.05
CA ASP A 145 2.16 -5.90 -19.45
C ASP A 145 1.74 -4.66 -20.28
N ARG A 146 0.63 -4.01 -19.90
CA ARG A 146 0.23 -2.72 -20.49
C ARG A 146 1.19 -1.59 -20.09
N PHE A 147 1.69 -1.58 -18.86
CA PHE A 147 2.70 -0.59 -18.46
C PHE A 147 4.05 -0.78 -19.13
N ARG A 148 4.37 -1.99 -19.60
CA ARG A 148 5.60 -2.29 -20.36
C ARG A 148 5.59 -1.71 -21.75
N SER A 149 4.43 -1.63 -22.39
CA SER A 149 4.29 -1.04 -23.74
C SER A 149 4.37 0.49 -23.73
N LEU A 150 4.33 1.12 -22.56
CA LEU A 150 4.46 2.56 -22.43
C LEU A 150 5.92 2.96 -22.14
N PRO A 151 6.43 4.06 -22.70
CA PRO A 151 7.78 4.55 -22.44
C PRO A 151 7.90 5.22 -21.07
N ILE A 152 7.50 4.49 -20.01
CA ILE A 152 7.50 4.96 -18.61
C ILE A 152 8.59 4.19 -17.85
N GLY A 153 9.39 4.92 -17.07
CA GLY A 153 10.41 4.29 -16.22
C GLY A 153 9.76 3.31 -15.23
N ARG A 154 10.23 2.06 -15.23
CA ARG A 154 9.69 0.98 -14.39
C ARG A 154 9.63 1.34 -12.89
N GLY A 155 10.59 2.13 -12.40
CA GLY A 155 10.59 2.65 -11.03
C GLY A 155 9.46 3.65 -10.76
N SER A 156 9.06 4.46 -11.74
CA SER A 156 8.02 5.48 -11.58
C SER A 156 6.66 4.88 -11.25
N VAL A 157 6.37 3.66 -11.72
CA VAL A 157 5.12 2.94 -11.42
C VAL A 157 5.06 2.54 -9.95
N LEU A 158 6.18 2.03 -9.40
CA LEU A 158 6.27 1.67 -7.98
C LEU A 158 6.12 2.90 -7.08
N PHE A 159 6.86 3.96 -7.40
CA PHE A 159 6.77 5.22 -6.63
C PHE A 159 5.38 5.84 -6.70
N ALA A 160 4.71 5.80 -7.87
CA ALA A 160 3.34 6.30 -8.00
C ALA A 160 2.36 5.50 -7.12
N LYS A 161 2.50 4.17 -7.03
CA LYS A 161 1.67 3.33 -6.20
C LYS A 161 1.90 3.62 -4.71
N ILE A 162 3.16 3.71 -4.28
CA ILE A 162 3.51 4.10 -2.90
C ILE A 162 2.94 5.48 -2.56
N ALA A 163 3.04 6.47 -3.47
CA ALA A 163 2.51 7.81 -3.22
C ALA A 163 0.99 7.82 -3.01
N VAL A 164 0.24 6.99 -3.73
CA VAL A 164 -1.21 6.85 -3.55
C VAL A 164 -1.53 6.22 -2.20
N GLU A 165 -0.78 5.19 -1.79
CA GLU A 165 -1.01 4.54 -0.51
C GLU A 165 -0.59 5.43 0.68
N VAL A 166 0.46 6.24 0.51
CA VAL A 166 0.82 7.27 1.50
C VAL A 166 -0.32 8.28 1.65
N LEU A 167 -0.94 8.71 0.55
CA LEU A 167 -2.11 9.59 0.63
C LEU A 167 -3.29 8.92 1.34
N ARG A 168 -3.58 7.65 1.03
CA ARG A 168 -4.61 6.87 1.72
C ARG A 168 -4.31 6.73 3.22
N MET A 169 -3.05 6.46 3.56
CA MET A 169 -2.58 6.42 4.94
C MET A 169 -2.78 7.76 5.67
N LEU A 170 -2.48 8.88 5.01
CA LEU A 170 -2.72 10.22 5.58
C LEU A 170 -4.21 10.47 5.84
N ILE A 171 -5.09 10.06 4.92
CA ILE A 171 -6.54 10.15 5.09
C ILE A 171 -7.00 9.30 6.27
N ALA A 172 -6.58 8.03 6.34
CA ALA A 172 -6.92 7.13 7.44
C ALA A 172 -6.41 7.65 8.79
N THR A 173 -5.19 8.18 8.82
CA THR A 173 -4.60 8.81 10.02
C THR A 173 -5.39 10.07 10.44
N ALA A 174 -5.80 10.90 9.48
CA ALA A 174 -6.63 12.07 9.78
C ALA A 174 -7.99 11.66 10.39
N ILE A 175 -8.61 10.61 9.86
CA ILE A 175 -9.86 10.05 10.39
C ILE A 175 -9.64 9.51 11.81
N LEU A 176 -8.55 8.73 12.02
CA LEU A 176 -8.16 8.23 13.34
C LEU A 176 -8.03 9.37 14.36
N LEU A 177 -7.35 10.46 14.00
CA LEU A 177 -7.14 11.61 14.86
C LEU A 177 -8.45 12.34 15.16
N VAL A 178 -9.31 12.53 14.15
CA VAL A 178 -10.63 13.12 14.34
C VAL A 178 -11.48 12.29 15.32
N VAL A 179 -11.53 10.96 15.10
CA VAL A 179 -12.25 10.05 16.01
C VAL A 179 -11.61 10.04 17.40
N GLY A 180 -10.28 10.03 17.47
CA GLY A 180 -9.54 10.12 18.73
C GLY A 180 -9.93 11.36 19.54
N VAL A 181 -9.93 12.53 18.91
CA VAL A 181 -10.35 13.80 19.54
C VAL A 181 -11.80 13.74 19.99
N LEU A 182 -12.71 13.17 19.21
CA LEU A 182 -14.12 13.00 19.58
C LEU A 182 -14.31 12.07 20.81
N VAL A 183 -13.39 11.15 21.04
CA VAL A 183 -13.41 10.19 22.16
C VAL A 183 -12.61 10.70 23.37
N GLY A 184 -11.95 11.88 23.25
CA GLY A 184 -11.23 12.52 24.35
C GLY A 184 -9.70 12.49 24.22
N PHE A 185 -9.15 12.26 23.00
CA PHE A 185 -7.73 12.45 22.75
C PHE A 185 -7.39 13.94 22.75
N ASP A 186 -6.49 14.34 23.62
CA ASP A 186 -6.02 15.73 23.71
C ASP A 186 -4.68 15.89 22.98
N ILE A 187 -4.66 16.81 22.01
CA ILE A 187 -3.46 17.11 21.23
C ILE A 187 -2.69 18.20 21.98
N THR A 188 -1.73 17.78 22.78
CA THR A 188 -0.92 18.70 23.58
C THR A 188 0.14 19.43 22.77
N ASN A 189 0.69 18.76 21.72
CA ASN A 189 1.79 19.27 20.92
C ASN A 189 1.51 19.14 19.41
N TRP A 190 1.05 20.22 18.78
CA TRP A 190 0.76 20.26 17.35
C TRP A 190 1.98 20.01 16.44
N PRO A 191 3.15 20.64 16.68
CA PRO A 191 4.37 20.29 15.94
C PRO A 191 4.74 18.82 16.09
N GLY A 192 4.61 18.26 17.28
CA GLY A 192 4.84 16.85 17.56
C GLY A 192 3.87 15.93 16.83
N LEU A 193 2.60 16.32 16.68
CA LEU A 193 1.61 15.59 15.88
C LEU A 193 2.07 15.44 14.42
N PHE A 194 2.48 16.55 13.78
CA PHE A 194 2.95 16.49 12.39
C PHE A 194 4.24 15.66 12.26
N ALA A 195 5.13 15.75 13.23
CA ALA A 195 6.34 14.91 13.27
C ALA A 195 5.99 13.42 13.42
N ALA A 196 5.04 13.07 14.30
CA ALA A 196 4.56 11.70 14.49
C ALA A 196 3.89 11.14 13.23
N VAL A 197 3.05 11.93 12.55
CA VAL A 197 2.45 11.56 11.27
C VAL A 197 3.53 11.35 10.21
N GLY A 198 4.51 12.25 10.13
CA GLY A 198 5.64 12.10 9.20
C GLY A 198 6.45 10.84 9.48
N LEU A 199 6.70 10.52 10.76
CA LEU A 199 7.40 9.31 11.17
C LEU A 199 6.61 8.03 10.82
N ALA A 200 5.29 8.04 11.04
CA ALA A 200 4.41 6.94 10.67
C ALA A 200 4.38 6.72 9.15
N VAL A 201 4.33 7.80 8.36
CA VAL A 201 4.42 7.72 6.89
C VAL A 201 5.78 7.17 6.44
N LEU A 202 6.86 7.63 7.04
CA LEU A 202 8.21 7.13 6.75
C LEU A 202 8.31 5.62 7.00
N PHE A 203 7.89 5.17 8.18
CA PHE A 203 7.93 3.76 8.56
C PHE A 203 6.95 2.92 7.74
N GLY A 204 5.71 3.38 7.53
CA GLY A 204 4.73 2.70 6.69
C GLY A 204 5.23 2.53 5.25
N SER A 205 5.85 3.57 4.68
CA SER A 205 6.44 3.49 3.34
C SER A 205 7.62 2.52 3.26
N ALA A 206 8.41 2.39 4.32
CA ALA A 206 9.46 1.38 4.42
C ALA A 206 8.89 -0.04 4.41
N LEU A 207 7.82 -0.30 5.16
CA LEU A 207 7.11 -1.58 5.16
C LEU A 207 6.50 -1.91 3.79
N MET A 208 6.02 -0.91 3.05
CA MET A 208 5.47 -1.11 1.70
C MET A 208 6.49 -1.78 0.77
N TRP A 209 7.79 -1.50 0.88
CA TRP A 209 8.83 -2.16 0.09
C TRP A 209 8.95 -3.65 0.39
N ILE A 210 8.79 -4.05 1.67
CA ILE A 210 8.74 -5.47 2.05
C ILE A 210 7.56 -6.15 1.36
N PHE A 211 6.37 -5.55 1.47
CA PHE A 211 5.15 -6.14 0.90
C PHE A 211 5.12 -6.12 -0.63
N ILE A 212 5.69 -5.11 -1.29
CA ILE A 212 5.91 -5.12 -2.74
C ILE A 212 6.80 -6.31 -3.13
N THR A 213 7.88 -6.55 -2.39
CA THR A 213 8.77 -7.69 -2.63
C THR A 213 8.05 -9.03 -2.47
N LEU A 214 7.20 -9.16 -1.44
CA LEU A 214 6.33 -10.32 -1.24
C LEU A 214 5.30 -10.46 -2.36
N GLY A 215 4.67 -9.34 -2.76
CA GLY A 215 3.70 -9.30 -3.86
C GLY A 215 4.27 -9.80 -5.19
N VAL A 216 5.53 -9.43 -5.48
CA VAL A 216 6.24 -9.96 -6.64
C VAL A 216 6.60 -11.44 -6.46
N ALA A 217 6.97 -11.89 -5.25
CA ALA A 217 7.45 -13.26 -5.02
C ALA A 217 6.34 -14.31 -4.99
N MET A 218 5.18 -13.95 -4.48
CA MET A 218 4.07 -14.89 -4.25
C MET A 218 3.23 -15.13 -5.51
N LYS A 219 2.56 -16.30 -5.56
CA LYS A 219 1.73 -16.70 -6.71
C LYS A 219 0.39 -15.99 -6.77
N ASN A 220 -0.20 -15.68 -5.62
CA ASN A 220 -1.50 -15.02 -5.52
C ASN A 220 -1.57 -14.06 -4.33
N ALA A 221 -2.53 -13.14 -4.37
CA ALA A 221 -2.74 -12.12 -3.34
C ALA A 221 -3.06 -12.73 -1.97
N GLN A 222 -3.77 -13.86 -1.93
CA GLN A 222 -4.11 -14.55 -0.69
C GLN A 222 -2.87 -15.09 0.02
N SER A 223 -1.87 -15.58 -0.72
CA SER A 223 -0.58 -16.01 -0.13
C SER A 223 0.21 -14.81 0.42
N VAL A 224 0.15 -13.65 -0.22
CA VAL A 224 0.75 -12.41 0.31
C VAL A 224 0.09 -12.02 1.62
N GLN A 225 -1.22 -12.06 1.67
CA GLN A 225 -2.01 -11.72 2.86
C GLN A 225 -1.73 -12.70 4.01
N ALA A 226 -1.74 -14.01 3.73
CA ALA A 226 -1.46 -15.04 4.74
C ALA A 226 -0.05 -14.89 5.34
N MET A 227 0.96 -14.66 4.50
CA MET A 227 2.32 -14.42 4.95
C MET A 227 2.43 -13.10 5.71
N GLY A 228 1.71 -12.06 5.25
CA GLY A 228 1.62 -10.80 5.95
C GLY A 228 1.07 -10.97 7.37
N PHE A 229 -0.07 -11.63 7.52
CA PHE A 229 -0.65 -11.90 8.84
C PHE A 229 0.28 -12.73 9.74
N LEU A 230 0.94 -13.74 9.20
CA LEU A 230 1.87 -14.58 9.97
C LEU A 230 3.01 -13.76 10.59
N VAL A 231 3.51 -12.75 9.88
CA VAL A 231 4.61 -11.89 10.35
C VAL A 231 4.09 -10.72 11.17
N LEU A 232 3.03 -10.08 10.70
CA LEU A 232 2.54 -8.83 11.30
C LEU A 232 1.79 -9.06 12.60
N MET A 233 1.06 -10.18 12.76
CA MET A 233 0.36 -10.47 14.01
C MET A 233 1.29 -10.54 15.22
N PRO A 234 2.37 -11.34 15.22
CA PRO A 234 3.31 -11.33 16.34
C PRO A 234 3.95 -9.96 16.58
N LEU A 235 4.31 -9.22 15.52
CA LEU A 235 4.87 -7.90 15.67
C LEU A 235 3.86 -6.93 16.30
N GLN A 236 2.61 -6.99 15.90
CA GLN A 236 1.54 -6.09 16.34
C GLN A 236 1.15 -6.35 17.80
N PHE A 237 0.87 -7.60 18.14
CA PHE A 237 0.48 -7.97 19.51
C PHE A 237 1.66 -8.02 20.48
N GLY A 238 2.88 -8.26 19.98
CA GLY A 238 4.13 -8.18 20.75
C GLY A 238 4.74 -6.78 20.77
N SER A 239 3.93 -5.73 20.60
CA SER A 239 4.38 -4.35 20.64
C SER A 239 3.73 -3.57 21.78
N SER A 240 4.25 -2.38 22.07
CA SER A 240 3.65 -1.43 23.02
C SER A 240 2.40 -0.73 22.47
N ILE A 241 1.84 -1.12 21.34
CA ILE A 241 0.69 -0.45 20.71
C ILE A 241 -0.53 -0.48 21.65
N PHE A 242 -0.89 -1.65 22.17
CA PHE A 242 -2.15 -1.87 22.89
C PHE A 242 -2.04 -1.76 24.40
N ALA A 243 -0.89 -2.11 24.96
CA ALA A 243 -0.68 -2.14 26.41
C ALA A 243 0.75 -1.75 26.79
N PRO A 244 0.95 -1.18 27.98
CA PRO A 244 2.30 -0.82 28.46
C PRO A 244 3.20 -2.04 28.58
N THR A 245 4.45 -1.88 28.15
CA THR A 245 5.46 -2.97 28.17
C THR A 245 5.64 -3.56 29.58
N GLN A 246 5.52 -2.72 30.63
CA GLN A 246 5.68 -3.11 32.03
C GLN A 246 4.63 -4.14 32.48
N SER A 247 3.45 -4.19 31.84
CA SER A 247 2.40 -5.15 32.17
C SER A 247 2.62 -6.53 31.53
N MET A 248 3.64 -6.68 30.68
CA MET A 248 3.91 -7.88 29.93
C MET A 248 4.87 -8.83 30.67
N PRO A 249 4.83 -10.15 30.37
CA PRO A 249 5.85 -11.11 30.85
C PRO A 249 7.25 -10.72 30.36
N GLY A 250 8.31 -11.05 31.11
CA GLY A 250 9.69 -10.61 30.83
C GLY A 250 10.21 -10.96 29.44
N TRP A 251 9.89 -12.15 28.91
CA TRP A 251 10.27 -12.54 27.55
C TRP A 251 9.63 -11.65 26.48
N LEU A 252 8.39 -11.23 26.74
CA LEU A 252 7.66 -10.36 25.82
C LEU A 252 8.16 -8.91 25.91
N GLN A 253 8.58 -8.45 27.11
CA GLN A 253 9.22 -7.14 27.27
C GLN A 253 10.49 -7.04 26.43
N THR A 254 11.33 -8.10 26.43
CA THR A 254 12.54 -8.18 25.59
C THR A 254 12.20 -8.14 24.09
N PHE A 255 11.14 -8.84 23.67
CA PHE A 255 10.67 -8.79 22.30
C PHE A 255 10.17 -7.38 21.92
N THR A 256 9.36 -6.78 22.78
CA THR A 256 8.81 -5.43 22.59
C THR A 256 9.90 -4.36 22.46
N SER A 257 11.00 -4.47 23.23
CA SER A 257 12.10 -3.50 23.20
C SER A 257 12.90 -3.46 21.90
N VAL A 258 12.89 -4.56 21.12
CA VAL A 258 13.53 -4.62 19.79
C VAL A 258 12.52 -4.49 18.64
N ASN A 259 11.24 -4.45 18.95
CA ASN A 259 10.18 -4.41 17.96
C ASN A 259 10.05 -3.01 17.33
N PRO A 260 10.23 -2.86 16.02
CA PRO A 260 10.16 -1.55 15.36
C PRO A 260 8.79 -0.87 15.46
N LEU A 261 7.71 -1.65 15.66
CA LEU A 261 6.38 -1.08 15.86
C LEU A 261 6.22 -0.44 17.26
N SER A 262 6.90 -1.01 18.27
CA SER A 262 6.94 -0.41 19.61
C SER A 262 7.66 0.93 19.58
N SER A 263 8.83 0.98 18.94
CA SER A 263 9.59 2.22 18.79
C SER A 263 8.79 3.31 18.08
N LEU A 264 8.06 2.95 17.01
CA LEU A 264 7.18 3.90 16.32
C LEU A 264 6.04 4.39 17.23
N ALA A 265 5.36 3.48 17.94
CA ALA A 265 4.25 3.82 18.82
C ALA A 265 4.70 4.69 20.00
N ASP A 266 5.86 4.37 20.60
CA ASP A 266 6.42 5.10 21.74
C ASP A 266 6.96 6.47 21.31
N ALA A 267 7.64 6.55 20.16
CA ALA A 267 8.04 7.84 19.56
C ALA A 267 6.83 8.72 19.25
N ALA A 268 5.77 8.17 18.68
CA ALA A 268 4.55 8.91 18.38
C ALA A 268 3.87 9.42 19.65
N ARG A 269 3.81 8.63 20.73
CA ARG A 269 3.29 9.05 22.04
C ARG A 269 4.11 10.20 22.60
N GLY A 270 5.44 10.03 22.64
CA GLY A 270 6.32 11.07 23.16
C GLY A 270 6.20 12.38 22.38
N LEU A 271 6.05 12.33 21.06
CA LEU A 271 5.86 13.50 20.21
C LEU A 271 4.51 14.19 20.42
N MET A 272 3.42 13.43 20.55
CA MET A 272 2.04 13.97 20.57
C MET A 272 1.59 14.36 21.99
N VAL A 273 1.93 13.55 22.99
CA VAL A 273 1.43 13.68 24.36
C VAL A 273 2.52 14.20 25.31
N GLY A 274 3.79 13.99 24.95
CA GLY A 274 4.95 14.35 25.74
C GLY A 274 5.64 13.13 26.36
N GLY A 275 6.91 13.28 26.66
CA GLY A 275 7.77 12.23 27.23
C GLY A 275 9.09 12.09 26.50
N PRO A 276 9.92 11.09 26.85
CA PRO A 276 11.16 10.81 26.14
C PRO A 276 10.89 10.37 24.71
N VAL A 277 11.60 10.95 23.74
CA VAL A 277 11.34 10.72 22.31
C VAL A 277 12.60 10.25 21.58
N ALA A 278 13.78 10.67 22.05
CA ALA A 278 15.00 10.61 21.26
C ALA A 278 15.38 9.20 20.81
N ASP A 279 15.39 8.24 21.72
CA ASP A 279 15.84 6.88 21.43
C ASP A 279 14.87 6.16 20.48
N ASP A 280 13.57 6.24 20.75
CA ASP A 280 12.53 5.61 19.94
C ASP A 280 12.42 6.23 18.56
N LEU A 281 12.60 7.55 18.45
CA LEU A 281 12.62 8.26 17.18
C LEU A 281 13.79 7.80 16.31
N TRP A 282 15.01 7.80 16.87
CA TRP A 282 16.19 7.35 16.13
C TRP A 282 16.09 5.88 15.73
N LEU A 283 15.57 5.04 16.60
CA LEU A 283 15.39 3.62 16.31
C LEU A 283 14.37 3.42 15.20
N THR A 284 13.24 4.16 15.21
CA THR A 284 12.24 4.12 14.14
C THR A 284 12.80 4.60 12.81
N VAL A 285 13.57 5.70 12.82
CA VAL A 285 14.22 6.21 11.60
C VAL A 285 15.25 5.18 11.08
N ALA A 286 16.06 4.61 11.96
CA ALA A 286 17.06 3.60 11.60
C ALA A 286 16.41 2.36 10.97
N TRP A 287 15.32 1.85 11.56
CA TRP A 287 14.53 0.76 10.98
C TRP A 287 13.96 1.13 9.61
N SER A 288 13.36 2.33 9.48
CA SER A 288 12.75 2.79 8.23
C SER A 288 13.78 2.92 7.10
N VAL A 289 14.93 3.53 7.41
CA VAL A 289 16.01 3.69 6.44
C VAL A 289 16.64 2.33 6.11
N GLY A 290 16.91 1.49 7.10
CA GLY A 290 17.48 0.16 6.92
C GLY A 290 16.59 -0.74 6.05
N ILE A 291 15.30 -0.82 6.36
CA ILE A 291 14.32 -1.58 5.58
C ILE A 291 14.25 -1.06 4.14
N THR A 292 14.15 0.26 3.97
CA THR A 292 14.09 0.88 2.63
C THR A 292 15.36 0.64 1.84
N ALA A 293 16.54 0.81 2.44
CA ALA A 293 17.82 0.62 1.78
C ALA A 293 18.05 -0.81 1.29
N VAL A 294 17.53 -1.80 2.02
CA VAL A 294 17.66 -3.22 1.67
C VAL A 294 16.52 -3.64 0.71
N MET A 295 15.28 -3.32 1.06
CA MET A 295 14.10 -3.87 0.36
C MET A 295 13.77 -3.14 -0.94
N ALA A 296 14.04 -1.83 -1.05
CA ALA A 296 13.76 -1.11 -2.28
C ALA A 296 14.61 -1.60 -3.48
N PRO A 297 15.94 -1.80 -3.37
CA PRO A 297 16.73 -2.41 -4.44
C PRO A 297 16.27 -3.83 -4.76
N VAL A 298 15.95 -4.64 -3.75
CA VAL A 298 15.47 -6.02 -3.93
C VAL A 298 14.13 -6.03 -4.67
N ALA A 299 13.19 -5.17 -4.28
CA ALA A 299 11.90 -5.03 -4.96
C ALA A 299 12.07 -4.63 -6.43
N ILE A 300 12.89 -3.61 -6.69
CA ILE A 300 13.16 -3.11 -8.05
C ILE A 300 13.85 -4.21 -8.89
N HIS A 301 14.82 -4.91 -8.32
CA HIS A 301 15.53 -5.98 -9.02
C HIS A 301 14.58 -7.13 -9.36
N ARG A 302 13.80 -7.62 -8.40
CA ARG A 302 12.81 -8.68 -8.63
C ARG A 302 11.73 -8.27 -9.62
N PHE A 303 11.31 -7.02 -9.56
CA PHE A 303 10.38 -6.46 -10.54
C PHE A 303 10.93 -6.46 -11.96
N ARG A 304 12.24 -6.23 -12.11
CA ARG A 304 12.93 -6.29 -13.42
C ARG A 304 13.12 -7.71 -13.95
N THR A 305 13.37 -8.68 -13.07
CA THR A 305 13.69 -10.07 -13.46
C THR A 305 12.45 -10.94 -13.69
N LYS A 306 11.36 -10.70 -12.95
CA LYS A 306 10.09 -11.42 -13.15
C LYS A 306 9.27 -10.85 -14.32
N SER A 307 9.73 -9.76 -14.86
CA SER A 307 9.25 -9.11 -16.08
C SER A 307 10.01 -9.61 -17.25
#